data_c34ff4a55e28227838977122db3d0ccb
#
_entry.id   c34ff4a55e28227838977122db3d0ccb
#
_cell.length_a   1.000
_cell.length_b   1.000
_cell.length_c   1.000
_cell.angle_alpha   90.00
_cell.angle_beta   90.00
_cell.angle_gamma   90.00
#
_symmetry.space_group_name_H-M   'P 1'
#
loop_
_entity.id
_entity.type
_entity.pdbx_description
1 polymer ?
#
loop_
_entity_poly.entity_id
_entity_poly.type
_entity_poly.pdbx_seq_one_letter_code
_entity_poly.pdbx_strand_id
1 'polypeptide(L)'
;MSDDIFSQLFNLFNSDDENVNWKLAEQISNHINKESQTDYLLSNQDFNYQEIFRVIQLSDESQGDLNDSPKEISILDTKDYGIWFLDSIKHFDFSDLQMIDSNALGLAGNQSSLIGMQLGNIAGFLSKNTWGLSHFGIILPKNDKLAINKKNFDLRIDQFEIDDKEATMALMLLEFVALSLGKYSAPFSYVVAQMKKSNEELLDQIKNIEPNFDATNFSNPEELMQNIPQLNNFDMEAILDVIFAPLSFYRSVIKFLAKNILNIIDGSVIDLVMDLGLVSNQGPSSDFELKISKYDDASDEFIKFLNNSSNQLSLLDIISDQNLIPSLDELNDPISWAARTSLPPI
;
A
#
# COMPACT_ATOMS: atom_id res chain seq x y z
N MET A 1 -9.03 36.24 -14.22
CA MET A 1 -8.11 35.22 -13.66
C MET A 1 -8.83 34.01 -13.07
N SER A 2 -10.06 34.10 -12.58
CA SER A 2 -10.81 32.91 -12.06
C SER A 2 -11.36 32.00 -13.16
N ASP A 3 -11.78 32.60 -14.31
CA ASP A 3 -12.37 31.83 -15.42
C ASP A 3 -11.38 30.87 -16.11
N ASP A 4 -10.09 31.21 -16.07
CA ASP A 4 -9.03 30.40 -16.68
C ASP A 4 -8.74 29.11 -15.87
N ILE A 5 -8.82 29.19 -14.56
CA ILE A 5 -8.60 28.00 -13.66
C ILE A 5 -9.77 27.02 -13.79
N PHE A 6 -11.01 27.51 -13.81
CA PHE A 6 -12.18 26.66 -14.01
C PHE A 6 -12.20 26.02 -15.40
N SER A 7 -11.83 26.77 -16.44
CA SER A 7 -11.72 26.22 -17.80
C SER A 7 -10.60 25.20 -17.93
N GLN A 8 -9.47 25.37 -17.24
CA GLN A 8 -8.38 24.40 -17.19
C GLN A 8 -8.77 23.14 -16.40
N LEU A 9 -9.45 23.29 -15.27
CA LEU A 9 -10.01 22.17 -14.51
C LEU A 9 -11.06 21.42 -15.36
N PHE A 10 -11.97 22.13 -16.02
CA PHE A 10 -13.00 21.50 -16.85
C PHE A 10 -12.41 20.72 -18.03
N ASN A 11 -11.35 21.24 -18.66
CA ASN A 11 -10.62 20.54 -19.72
C ASN A 11 -9.85 19.31 -19.19
N LEU A 12 -9.42 19.33 -17.93
CA LEU A 12 -8.78 18.19 -17.28
C LEU A 12 -9.78 17.07 -16.96
N PHE A 13 -11.01 17.44 -16.59
CA PHE A 13 -12.09 16.48 -16.37
C PHE A 13 -12.56 15.79 -17.66
N ASN A 14 -12.34 16.39 -18.82
CA ASN A 14 -12.80 15.89 -20.13
C ASN A 14 -11.71 15.20 -20.97
N SER A 15 -10.57 14.82 -20.40
CA SER A 15 -9.54 14.05 -21.11
C SER A 15 -9.89 12.55 -21.10
N ASP A 16 -10.52 12.07 -22.17
CA ASP A 16 -11.35 10.85 -22.21
C ASP A 16 -10.66 9.58 -22.72
N ASP A 17 -9.33 9.51 -22.87
CA ASP A 17 -8.71 8.38 -23.56
C ASP A 17 -8.16 7.25 -22.66
N GLU A 18 -8.19 7.40 -21.33
CA GLU A 18 -7.65 6.41 -20.40
C GLU A 18 -8.63 6.09 -19.25
N ASN A 19 -8.54 4.89 -18.70
CA ASN A 19 -9.32 4.48 -17.51
C ASN A 19 -9.04 5.35 -16.28
N VAL A 20 -7.93 6.09 -16.26
CA VAL A 20 -7.49 6.96 -15.18
C VAL A 20 -6.98 8.29 -15.73
N ASN A 21 -7.45 9.40 -15.21
CA ASN A 21 -6.90 10.71 -15.51
C ASN A 21 -5.62 10.98 -14.69
N TRP A 22 -4.49 10.45 -15.16
CA TRP A 22 -3.18 10.55 -14.50
C TRP A 22 -2.71 12.00 -14.32
N LYS A 23 -3.01 12.85 -15.28
CA LYS A 23 -2.65 14.28 -15.22
C LYS A 23 -3.35 15.00 -14.07
N LEU A 24 -4.62 14.68 -13.84
CA LEU A 24 -5.37 15.19 -12.70
C LEU A 24 -4.79 14.63 -11.39
N ALA A 25 -4.46 13.34 -11.35
CA ALA A 25 -3.84 12.72 -10.19
C ALA A 25 -2.53 13.41 -9.79
N GLU A 26 -1.63 13.66 -10.75
CA GLU A 26 -0.37 14.39 -10.52
C GLU A 26 -0.61 15.81 -10.01
N GLN A 27 -1.58 16.53 -10.57
CA GLN A 27 -1.88 17.90 -10.14
C GLN A 27 -2.42 17.97 -8.71
N ILE A 28 -3.28 17.02 -8.32
CA ILE A 28 -3.83 16.93 -6.96
C ILE A 28 -2.71 16.58 -5.99
N SER A 29 -1.90 15.55 -6.28
CA SER A 29 -0.74 15.19 -5.46
C SER A 29 0.20 16.39 -5.26
N ASN A 30 0.53 17.10 -6.34
CA ASN A 30 1.36 18.30 -6.30
C ASN A 30 0.72 19.44 -5.49
N HIS A 31 -0.60 19.58 -5.54
CA HIS A 31 -1.31 20.61 -4.77
C HIS A 31 -1.24 20.32 -3.26
N ILE A 32 -1.46 19.06 -2.87
CA ILE A 32 -1.37 18.63 -1.47
C ILE A 32 0.05 18.87 -0.92
N ASN A 33 1.07 18.67 -1.76
CA ASN A 33 2.48 18.80 -1.36
C ASN A 33 3.03 20.24 -1.44
N LYS A 34 2.24 21.19 -1.92
CA LYS A 34 2.70 22.57 -2.11
C LYS A 34 3.22 23.27 -0.85
N GLU A 35 2.63 22.95 0.29
CA GLU A 35 3.00 23.53 1.59
C GLU A 35 4.17 22.79 2.27
N SER A 36 4.56 21.65 1.75
CA SER A 36 5.64 20.81 2.31
C SER A 36 7.03 21.19 1.78
N GLN A 37 7.14 22.22 0.94
CA GLN A 37 8.40 22.73 0.37
C GLN A 37 9.16 23.58 1.40
N THR A 38 9.59 22.98 2.48
CA THR A 38 10.67 23.53 3.29
C THR A 38 11.98 23.00 2.74
N ASP A 39 12.99 23.87 2.57
CA ASP A 39 14.36 23.50 2.17
C ASP A 39 14.95 22.54 3.23
N TYR A 40 14.68 21.25 3.04
CA TYR A 40 15.29 20.21 3.85
C TYR A 40 16.66 19.90 3.24
N LEU A 41 17.70 20.33 3.92
CA LEU A 41 19.05 19.94 3.61
C LEU A 41 19.25 18.51 4.13
N LEU A 42 19.53 17.57 3.24
CA LEU A 42 19.91 16.21 3.61
C LEU A 42 21.08 16.28 4.59
N SER A 43 20.84 15.91 5.85
CA SER A 43 21.79 16.09 6.96
C SER A 43 23.03 15.20 6.82
N ASN A 44 22.98 14.14 6.02
CA ASN A 44 24.06 13.16 5.82
C ASN A 44 24.68 13.25 4.43
N GLN A 45 25.58 14.24 4.20
CA GLN A 45 26.36 14.32 2.96
C GLN A 45 27.34 13.14 2.78
N ASP A 46 27.65 12.38 3.84
CA ASP A 46 28.62 11.29 3.85
C ASP A 46 28.00 9.89 3.63
N PHE A 47 26.68 9.79 3.48
CA PHE A 47 26.01 8.52 3.30
C PHE A 47 25.92 8.14 1.82
N ASN A 48 26.62 7.08 1.43
CA ASN A 48 26.65 6.62 0.04
C ASN A 48 25.53 5.61 -0.25
N TYR A 49 24.34 6.12 -0.57
CA TYR A 49 23.15 5.31 -0.88
C TYR A 49 23.40 4.32 -2.02
N GLN A 50 24.17 4.71 -3.04
CA GLN A 50 24.44 3.86 -4.19
C GLN A 50 25.33 2.66 -3.83
N GLU A 51 26.30 2.86 -2.96
CA GLU A 51 27.17 1.78 -2.48
C GLU A 51 26.39 0.77 -1.64
N ILE A 52 25.55 1.25 -0.72
CA ILE A 52 24.72 0.38 0.10
C ILE A 52 23.71 -0.38 -0.77
N PHE A 53 23.07 0.31 -1.70
CA PHE A 53 22.16 -0.33 -2.63
C PHE A 53 22.82 -1.45 -3.42
N ARG A 54 24.07 -1.23 -3.87
CA ARG A 54 24.85 -2.26 -4.53
C ARG A 54 25.17 -3.44 -3.61
N VAL A 55 25.47 -3.19 -2.33
CA VAL A 55 25.69 -4.27 -1.35
C VAL A 55 24.43 -5.11 -1.19
N ILE A 56 23.25 -4.47 -1.10
CA ILE A 56 21.97 -5.17 -1.01
C ILE A 56 21.75 -6.02 -2.27
N GLN A 57 21.95 -5.47 -3.47
CA GLN A 57 21.81 -6.22 -4.73
C GLN A 57 22.72 -7.44 -4.79
N LEU A 58 24.01 -7.28 -4.44
CA LEU A 58 24.96 -8.39 -4.43
C LEU A 58 24.62 -9.47 -3.40
N SER A 59 24.04 -9.08 -2.26
CA SER A 59 23.57 -10.02 -1.25
C SER A 59 22.37 -10.80 -1.74
N ASP A 60 21.42 -10.15 -2.40
CA ASP A 60 20.26 -10.79 -3.02
C ASP A 60 20.67 -11.76 -4.14
N GLU A 61 21.55 -11.35 -5.06
CA GLU A 61 22.08 -12.21 -6.11
C GLU A 61 22.79 -13.47 -5.56
N SER A 62 23.46 -13.37 -4.41
CA SER A 62 24.15 -14.49 -3.79
C SER A 62 23.21 -15.52 -3.17
N GLN A 63 22.02 -15.10 -2.75
CA GLN A 63 21.02 -15.95 -2.10
C GLN A 63 19.95 -16.48 -3.09
N GLY A 64 19.83 -15.86 -4.27
CA GLY A 64 19.03 -16.36 -5.38
C GLY A 64 17.51 -16.25 -5.22
N ASP A 65 17.03 -15.50 -4.20
CA ASP A 65 15.62 -15.52 -3.82
C ASP A 65 14.77 -14.49 -4.57
N LEU A 66 15.33 -13.32 -4.92
CA LEU A 66 14.58 -12.23 -5.57
C LEU A 66 15.10 -11.93 -6.97
N ASN A 67 14.61 -12.64 -7.99
CA ASN A 67 15.15 -12.61 -9.36
C ASN A 67 14.87 -11.33 -10.18
N ASP A 68 14.09 -10.36 -9.70
CA ASP A 68 13.71 -9.16 -10.45
C ASP A 68 13.77 -7.92 -9.54
N SER A 69 14.93 -7.70 -8.98
CA SER A 69 15.20 -6.62 -8.05
C SER A 69 15.30 -5.26 -8.75
N PRO A 70 15.03 -4.13 -8.04
CA PRO A 70 15.19 -2.79 -8.58
C PRO A 70 16.65 -2.54 -9.01
N LYS A 71 16.82 -1.77 -10.09
CA LYS A 71 18.13 -1.50 -10.70
C LYS A 71 18.75 -0.19 -10.22
N GLU A 72 17.92 0.72 -9.75
CA GLU A 72 18.33 2.07 -9.35
C GLU A 72 17.70 2.44 -8.02
N ILE A 73 18.38 3.32 -7.28
CA ILE A 73 17.83 3.98 -6.09
C ILE A 73 17.77 5.49 -6.31
N SER A 74 16.70 6.11 -5.82
CA SER A 74 16.51 7.55 -5.77
C SER A 74 16.04 8.01 -4.40
N ILE A 75 16.74 8.99 -3.90
CA ILE A 75 16.30 9.73 -2.71
C ILE A 75 15.48 10.91 -3.23
N LEU A 76 14.21 10.91 -2.94
CA LEU A 76 13.24 11.86 -3.48
C LEU A 76 12.75 12.81 -2.39
N ASP A 77 12.39 14.01 -2.80
CA ASP A 77 11.60 14.89 -1.97
C ASP A 77 10.12 14.46 -1.96
N THR A 78 9.33 15.09 -1.11
CA THR A 78 7.91 14.77 -0.92
C THR A 78 7.12 14.84 -2.22
N LYS A 79 7.39 15.84 -3.07
CA LYS A 79 6.68 16.02 -4.35
C LYS A 79 7.04 14.93 -5.35
N ASP A 80 8.34 14.71 -5.55
CA ASP A 80 8.83 13.73 -6.52
C ASP A 80 8.51 12.30 -6.09
N TYR A 81 8.41 12.04 -4.78
CA TYR A 81 7.95 10.77 -4.25
C TYR A 81 6.48 10.48 -4.62
N GLY A 82 5.60 11.48 -4.54
CA GLY A 82 4.21 11.34 -4.99
C GLY A 82 4.08 11.03 -6.49
N ILE A 83 4.91 11.65 -7.32
CA ILE A 83 4.96 11.38 -8.76
C ILE A 83 5.47 9.95 -9.01
N TRP A 84 6.56 9.55 -8.34
CA TRP A 84 7.10 8.19 -8.42
C TRP A 84 6.05 7.14 -8.03
N PHE A 85 5.29 7.39 -6.97
CA PHE A 85 4.21 6.49 -6.56
C PHE A 85 3.16 6.33 -7.66
N LEU A 86 2.67 7.44 -8.22
CA LEU A 86 1.70 7.41 -9.32
C LEU A 86 2.24 6.66 -10.53
N ASP A 87 3.51 6.89 -10.91
CA ASP A 87 4.14 6.18 -12.02
C ASP A 87 4.25 4.68 -11.76
N SER A 88 4.50 4.29 -10.51
CA SER A 88 4.63 2.88 -10.10
C SER A 88 3.32 2.10 -10.20
N ILE A 89 2.17 2.78 -10.11
CA ILE A 89 0.85 2.15 -10.18
C ILE A 89 0.16 2.29 -11.53
N LYS A 90 0.79 2.95 -12.52
CA LYS A 90 0.22 3.10 -13.89
C LYS A 90 0.00 1.77 -14.62
N HIS A 91 0.67 0.72 -14.18
CA HIS A 91 0.56 -0.62 -14.77
C HIS A 91 -0.65 -1.43 -14.27
N PHE A 92 -1.32 -0.95 -13.23
CA PHE A 92 -2.53 -1.60 -12.72
C PHE A 92 -3.73 -1.32 -13.62
N ASP A 93 -4.55 -2.34 -13.80
CA ASP A 93 -5.88 -2.16 -14.36
C ASP A 93 -6.86 -1.73 -13.25
N PHE A 94 -7.23 -0.46 -13.30
CA PHE A 94 -8.21 0.11 -12.36
C PHE A 94 -9.66 -0.05 -12.83
N SER A 95 -9.92 -0.69 -13.96
CA SER A 95 -11.27 -0.90 -14.48
C SER A 95 -12.15 -1.72 -13.53
N ASP A 96 -11.54 -2.64 -12.79
CA ASP A 96 -12.23 -3.47 -11.80
C ASP A 96 -12.49 -2.76 -10.45
N LEU A 97 -11.85 -1.60 -10.21
CA LEU A 97 -12.08 -0.78 -9.01
C LEU A 97 -13.24 0.21 -9.15
N GLN A 98 -14.15 -0.03 -10.07
CA GLN A 98 -15.39 0.73 -10.22
C GLN A 98 -16.29 0.54 -8.99
N MET A 99 -15.93 1.18 -7.90
CA MET A 99 -16.54 0.99 -6.59
C MET A 99 -17.96 1.59 -6.47
N ILE A 100 -18.34 2.47 -7.41
CA ILE A 100 -19.67 3.10 -7.41
C ILE A 100 -20.12 3.20 -8.88
N ASP A 101 -21.32 2.76 -9.16
CA ASP A 101 -21.92 3.00 -10.48
C ASP A 101 -21.94 4.50 -10.73
N SER A 102 -21.04 4.97 -11.60
CA SER A 102 -20.89 6.39 -11.95
C SER A 102 -22.19 6.97 -12.54
N ASN A 103 -23.04 6.11 -13.10
CA ASN A 103 -24.37 6.50 -13.56
C ASN A 103 -25.28 6.82 -12.37
N ALA A 104 -25.12 6.12 -11.24
CA ALA A 104 -25.92 6.37 -10.02
C ALA A 104 -25.61 7.73 -9.37
N LEU A 105 -24.41 8.28 -9.57
CA LEU A 105 -24.02 9.60 -9.04
C LEU A 105 -24.21 10.76 -10.06
N GLY A 106 -24.80 10.51 -11.23
CA GLY A 106 -24.93 11.53 -12.27
C GLY A 106 -23.58 11.98 -12.87
N LEU A 107 -22.49 11.25 -12.59
CA LEU A 107 -21.14 11.49 -13.05
C LEU A 107 -20.80 10.66 -14.31
N ALA A 108 -21.83 10.17 -15.02
CA ALA A 108 -21.66 9.43 -16.26
C ALA A 108 -20.81 10.27 -17.25
N GLY A 109 -19.63 9.77 -17.58
CA GLY A 109 -18.65 10.43 -18.45
C GLY A 109 -17.36 10.90 -17.77
N ASN A 110 -17.24 10.87 -16.42
CA ASN A 110 -16.06 11.38 -15.72
C ASN A 110 -15.40 10.36 -14.76
N GLN A 111 -15.58 9.07 -15.01
CA GLN A 111 -15.04 8.03 -14.13
C GLN A 111 -13.51 8.07 -14.06
N SER A 112 -12.82 8.27 -15.16
CA SER A 112 -11.36 8.40 -15.20
C SER A 112 -10.86 9.55 -14.32
N SER A 113 -11.61 10.66 -14.29
CA SER A 113 -11.29 11.82 -13.44
C SER A 113 -11.54 11.55 -11.97
N LEU A 114 -12.59 10.78 -11.62
CA LEU A 114 -12.86 10.39 -10.24
C LEU A 114 -11.75 9.49 -9.70
N ILE A 115 -11.35 8.47 -10.46
CA ILE A 115 -10.23 7.60 -10.11
C ILE A 115 -8.94 8.42 -10.03
N GLY A 116 -8.67 9.29 -11.01
CA GLY A 116 -7.51 10.17 -11.00
C GLY A 116 -7.46 11.06 -9.76
N MET A 117 -8.60 11.62 -9.33
CA MET A 117 -8.70 12.42 -8.10
C MET A 117 -8.41 11.58 -6.85
N GLN A 118 -8.93 10.38 -6.75
CA GLN A 118 -8.68 9.48 -5.61
C GLN A 118 -7.21 9.09 -5.54
N LEU A 119 -6.61 8.67 -6.65
CA LEU A 119 -5.19 8.31 -6.72
C LEU A 119 -4.28 9.51 -6.42
N GLY A 120 -4.64 10.70 -6.87
CA GLY A 120 -3.92 11.93 -6.56
C GLY A 120 -3.96 12.27 -5.06
N ASN A 121 -5.10 12.07 -4.41
CA ASN A 121 -5.22 12.24 -2.97
C ASN A 121 -4.39 11.20 -2.21
N ILE A 122 -4.42 9.93 -2.61
CA ILE A 122 -3.62 8.87 -2.02
C ILE A 122 -2.12 9.18 -2.19
N ALA A 123 -1.68 9.53 -3.38
CA ALA A 123 -0.28 9.87 -3.65
C ALA A 123 0.18 11.09 -2.83
N GLY A 124 -0.65 12.13 -2.74
CA GLY A 124 -0.38 13.31 -1.92
C GLY A 124 -0.30 13.00 -0.43
N PHE A 125 -1.19 12.17 0.07
CA PHE A 125 -1.17 11.71 1.47
C PHE A 125 0.06 10.86 1.76
N LEU A 126 0.34 9.84 0.94
CA LEU A 126 1.50 8.96 1.12
C LEU A 126 2.80 9.76 1.08
N SER A 127 2.98 10.61 0.08
CA SER A 127 4.21 11.40 -0.07
C SER A 127 4.46 12.37 1.10
N LYS A 128 3.41 12.84 1.77
CA LYS A 128 3.50 13.75 2.90
C LYS A 128 3.77 13.03 4.23
N ASN A 129 3.31 11.78 4.36
CA ASN A 129 3.28 11.09 5.65
C ASN A 129 4.17 9.84 5.69
N THR A 130 4.71 9.38 4.56
CA THR A 130 5.51 8.16 4.51
C THR A 130 6.90 8.40 3.95
N TRP A 131 7.77 7.44 4.13
CA TRP A 131 9.13 7.41 3.59
C TRP A 131 9.36 6.27 2.59
N GLY A 132 8.45 5.29 2.59
CA GLY A 132 8.44 4.11 1.73
C GLY A 132 7.06 3.48 1.74
N LEU A 133 6.95 2.25 1.26
CA LEU A 133 5.69 1.49 1.16
C LEU A 133 5.73 0.16 1.91
N SER A 134 6.93 -0.32 2.25
CA SER A 134 7.13 -1.61 2.93
C SER A 134 6.36 -1.70 4.24
N HIS A 135 6.38 -0.62 5.03
CA HIS A 135 5.73 -0.57 6.34
C HIS A 135 4.20 -0.61 6.31
N PHE A 136 3.59 -0.43 5.14
CA PHE A 136 2.15 -0.66 4.94
C PHE A 136 1.84 -2.04 4.32
N GLY A 137 2.85 -2.83 3.98
CA GLY A 137 2.65 -4.06 3.24
C GLY A 137 2.15 -3.85 1.82
N ILE A 138 2.39 -2.66 1.25
CA ILE A 138 2.00 -2.35 -0.13
C ILE A 138 3.06 -2.91 -1.06
N ILE A 139 2.70 -3.92 -1.81
CA ILE A 139 3.51 -4.51 -2.86
C ILE A 139 3.06 -3.93 -4.19
N LEU A 140 3.90 -3.07 -4.76
CA LEU A 140 3.65 -2.48 -6.08
C LEU A 140 4.05 -3.45 -7.18
N PRO A 141 3.41 -3.39 -8.35
CA PRO A 141 3.91 -4.10 -9.49
C PRO A 141 5.24 -3.49 -9.94
N LYS A 142 5.89 -4.15 -10.81
CA LYS A 142 7.20 -3.91 -11.37
C LYS A 142 7.60 -2.42 -11.49
N ASN A 143 8.60 -2.02 -10.74
CA ASN A 143 9.29 -0.75 -10.89
C ASN A 143 10.81 -0.98 -10.76
N ASP A 144 11.56 -0.54 -11.77
CA ASP A 144 13.01 -0.69 -11.79
C ASP A 144 13.74 0.31 -10.86
N LYS A 145 13.00 1.29 -10.33
CA LYS A 145 13.56 2.39 -9.52
C LYS A 145 12.98 2.37 -8.11
N LEU A 146 13.82 2.03 -7.15
CA LEU A 146 13.51 2.17 -5.74
C LEU A 146 13.52 3.65 -5.34
N ALA A 147 12.50 4.11 -4.66
CA ALA A 147 12.41 5.48 -4.17
C ALA A 147 12.21 5.54 -2.65
N ILE A 148 12.91 6.47 -2.02
CA ILE A 148 12.80 6.73 -0.59
C ILE A 148 12.58 8.24 -0.39
N ASN A 149 11.58 8.58 0.43
CA ASN A 149 11.39 9.94 0.94
C ASN A 149 12.20 10.10 2.24
N LYS A 150 13.51 10.37 2.08
CA LYS A 150 14.45 10.44 3.21
C LYS A 150 14.08 11.52 4.21
N LYS A 151 13.53 12.66 3.76
CA LYS A 151 13.09 13.75 4.64
C LYS A 151 12.08 13.26 5.68
N ASN A 152 11.05 12.54 5.24
CA ASN A 152 10.04 12.03 6.15
C ASN A 152 10.62 10.99 7.11
N PHE A 153 11.56 10.18 6.61
CA PHE A 153 12.25 9.19 7.43
C PHE A 153 13.10 9.84 8.52
N ASP A 154 13.93 10.84 8.17
CA ASP A 154 14.77 11.54 9.13
C ASP A 154 13.95 12.21 10.23
N LEU A 155 12.88 12.91 9.85
CA LEU A 155 11.97 13.54 10.81
C LEU A 155 11.33 12.51 11.76
N ARG A 156 11.26 11.26 11.32
CA ARG A 156 10.70 10.19 12.14
C ARG A 156 11.73 9.58 13.05
N ILE A 157 12.90 9.24 12.52
CA ILE A 157 13.93 8.54 13.26
C ILE A 157 14.60 9.40 14.33
N ASP A 158 14.66 10.72 14.13
CA ASP A 158 15.17 11.69 15.11
C ASP A 158 14.47 11.60 16.48
N GLN A 159 13.30 10.95 16.54
CA GLN A 159 12.54 10.74 17.77
C GLN A 159 12.97 9.47 18.53
N PHE A 160 13.85 8.67 17.95
CA PHE A 160 14.30 7.39 18.50
C PHE A 160 15.81 7.36 18.62
N GLU A 161 16.31 6.73 19.67
CA GLU A 161 17.76 6.55 19.90
C GLU A 161 18.31 5.39 19.05
N ILE A 162 18.37 5.57 17.73
CA ILE A 162 18.86 4.57 16.78
C ILE A 162 20.00 5.19 15.97
N ASP A 163 20.98 4.37 15.57
CA ASP A 163 21.97 4.79 14.61
C ASP A 163 21.33 5.07 13.24
N ASP A 164 21.44 6.32 12.79
CA ASP A 164 20.79 6.80 11.55
C ASP A 164 21.28 6.03 10.30
N LYS A 165 22.53 5.56 10.29
CA LYS A 165 23.06 4.78 9.17
C LYS A 165 22.44 3.38 9.12
N GLU A 166 22.40 2.71 10.26
CA GLU A 166 21.84 1.36 10.35
C GLU A 166 20.35 1.36 10.05
N ALA A 167 19.61 2.33 10.57
CA ALA A 167 18.19 2.50 10.27
C ALA A 167 17.93 2.82 8.80
N THR A 168 18.76 3.68 8.18
CA THR A 168 18.66 3.96 6.74
C THR A 168 18.95 2.73 5.89
N MET A 169 19.94 1.90 6.28
CA MET A 169 20.21 0.63 5.61
C MET A 169 19.04 -0.34 5.75
N ALA A 170 18.45 -0.45 6.93
CA ALA A 170 17.26 -1.28 7.16
C ALA A 170 16.08 -0.81 6.30
N LEU A 171 15.82 0.51 6.23
CA LEU A 171 14.81 1.07 5.34
C LEU A 171 15.07 0.70 3.88
N MET A 172 16.30 0.91 3.38
CA MET A 172 16.65 0.60 2.00
C MET A 172 16.42 -0.88 1.68
N LEU A 173 16.75 -1.76 2.62
CA LEU A 173 16.57 -3.20 2.48
C LEU A 173 15.08 -3.58 2.45
N LEU A 174 14.29 -3.02 3.35
CA LEU A 174 12.84 -3.26 3.39
C LEU A 174 12.15 -2.82 2.11
N GLU A 175 12.46 -1.61 1.63
CA GLU A 175 11.90 -1.09 0.39
C GLU A 175 12.40 -1.86 -0.84
N PHE A 176 13.66 -2.32 -0.83
CA PHE A 176 14.21 -3.18 -1.89
C PHE A 176 13.43 -4.50 -1.98
N VAL A 177 13.17 -5.16 -0.87
CA VAL A 177 12.38 -6.40 -0.82
C VAL A 177 10.96 -6.13 -1.29
N ALA A 178 10.29 -5.12 -0.75
CA ALA A 178 8.91 -4.79 -1.11
C ALA A 178 8.75 -4.56 -2.63
N LEU A 179 9.69 -3.81 -3.22
CA LEU A 179 9.66 -3.52 -4.66
C LEU A 179 10.00 -4.76 -5.51
N SER A 180 10.92 -5.62 -5.05
CA SER A 180 11.24 -6.88 -5.72
C SER A 180 10.06 -7.84 -5.71
N LEU A 181 9.23 -7.82 -4.68
CA LEU A 181 8.01 -8.61 -4.60
C LEU A 181 6.90 -8.08 -5.53
N GLY A 182 6.98 -6.82 -5.93
CA GLY A 182 6.04 -6.19 -6.85
C GLY A 182 5.93 -6.84 -8.24
N LYS A 183 6.88 -7.71 -8.62
CA LYS A 183 6.77 -8.53 -9.84
C LYS A 183 5.60 -9.54 -9.79
N TYR A 184 5.18 -9.93 -8.60
CA TYR A 184 4.07 -10.83 -8.42
C TYR A 184 2.76 -10.05 -8.47
N SER A 185 1.88 -10.41 -9.39
CA SER A 185 0.57 -9.76 -9.52
C SER A 185 -0.45 -10.26 -8.48
N ALA A 186 -0.23 -11.46 -7.94
CA ALA A 186 -1.16 -12.09 -7.03
C ALA A 186 -1.50 -11.27 -5.77
N PRO A 187 -0.53 -10.62 -5.07
CA PRO A 187 -0.84 -9.79 -3.92
C PRO A 187 -1.81 -8.65 -4.23
N PHE A 188 -1.57 -7.93 -5.32
CA PHE A 188 -2.48 -6.85 -5.74
C PHE A 188 -3.83 -7.40 -6.15
N SER A 189 -3.86 -8.42 -7.02
CA SER A 189 -5.09 -9.05 -7.49
C SER A 189 -5.92 -9.60 -6.32
N TYR A 190 -5.28 -10.16 -5.30
CA TYR A 190 -5.96 -10.64 -4.10
C TYR A 190 -6.63 -9.49 -3.34
N VAL A 191 -5.89 -8.40 -3.06
CA VAL A 191 -6.45 -7.24 -2.35
C VAL A 191 -7.61 -6.62 -3.12
N VAL A 192 -7.46 -6.45 -4.44
CA VAL A 192 -8.54 -5.93 -5.30
C VAL A 192 -9.77 -6.84 -5.27
N ALA A 193 -9.58 -8.16 -5.35
CA ALA A 193 -10.68 -9.11 -5.26
C ALA A 193 -11.41 -9.04 -3.91
N GLN A 194 -10.68 -8.89 -2.79
CA GLN A 194 -11.27 -8.72 -1.49
C GLN A 194 -12.04 -7.40 -1.36
N MET A 195 -11.47 -6.29 -1.85
CA MET A 195 -12.15 -4.99 -1.88
C MET A 195 -13.45 -5.05 -2.69
N LYS A 196 -13.42 -5.71 -3.87
CA LYS A 196 -14.61 -5.89 -4.71
C LYS A 196 -15.70 -6.68 -3.99
N LYS A 197 -15.33 -7.81 -3.38
CA LYS A 197 -16.24 -8.64 -2.59
C LYS A 197 -16.87 -7.85 -1.43
N SER A 198 -16.06 -7.15 -0.65
CA SER A 198 -16.54 -6.33 0.45
C SER A 198 -17.49 -5.23 -0.02
N ASN A 199 -17.21 -4.62 -1.18
CA ASN A 199 -18.10 -3.61 -1.77
C ASN A 199 -19.44 -4.20 -2.23
N GLU A 200 -19.44 -5.38 -2.84
CA GLU A 200 -20.66 -6.10 -3.23
C GLU A 200 -21.50 -6.46 -2.00
N GLU A 201 -20.88 -6.96 -0.94
CA GLU A 201 -21.56 -7.27 0.33
C GLU A 201 -22.17 -6.01 0.98
N LEU A 202 -21.45 -4.88 0.93
CA LEU A 202 -21.93 -3.58 1.41
C LEU A 202 -23.16 -3.12 0.62
N LEU A 203 -23.10 -3.17 -0.70
CA LEU A 203 -24.21 -2.78 -1.57
C LEU A 203 -25.45 -3.67 -1.37
N ASP A 204 -25.27 -4.97 -1.17
CA ASP A 204 -26.37 -5.90 -0.91
C ASP A 204 -27.01 -5.64 0.45
N GLN A 205 -26.22 -5.30 1.46
CA GLN A 205 -26.75 -4.89 2.77
C GLN A 205 -27.57 -3.60 2.66
N ILE A 206 -27.05 -2.58 1.95
CA ILE A 206 -27.78 -1.32 1.71
C ILE A 206 -29.11 -1.59 1.01
N LYS A 207 -29.14 -2.40 -0.05
CA LYS A 207 -30.37 -2.77 -0.76
C LYS A 207 -31.38 -3.52 0.13
N ASN A 208 -30.89 -4.35 1.05
CA ASN A 208 -31.75 -5.09 1.97
C ASN A 208 -32.39 -4.19 3.05
N ILE A 209 -31.69 -3.13 3.45
CA ILE A 209 -32.19 -2.15 4.42
C ILE A 209 -33.18 -1.19 3.76
N GLU A 210 -32.88 -0.72 2.56
CA GLU A 210 -33.71 0.16 1.77
C GLU A 210 -33.97 -0.42 0.37
N PRO A 211 -35.02 -1.25 0.17
CA PRO A 211 -35.29 -1.87 -1.13
C PRO A 211 -35.50 -0.88 -2.29
N ASN A 212 -35.78 0.39 -1.98
CA ASN A 212 -35.95 1.48 -2.94
C ASN A 212 -34.75 2.46 -2.91
N PHE A 213 -33.60 2.04 -2.36
CA PHE A 213 -32.42 2.88 -2.32
C PHE A 213 -31.99 3.23 -3.75
N ASP A 214 -32.01 4.51 -4.06
CA ASP A 214 -31.53 5.07 -5.31
C ASP A 214 -30.44 6.11 -5.01
N ALA A 215 -29.20 5.72 -5.26
CA ALA A 215 -28.03 6.57 -5.01
C ALA A 215 -28.07 7.88 -5.81
N THR A 216 -28.85 7.94 -6.90
CA THR A 216 -29.00 9.16 -7.72
C THR A 216 -29.75 10.29 -7.00
N ASN A 217 -30.43 9.99 -5.90
CA ASN A 217 -31.16 10.99 -5.12
C ASN A 217 -30.27 11.82 -4.18
N PHE A 218 -28.97 11.50 -4.08
CA PHE A 218 -28.05 12.20 -3.19
C PHE A 218 -27.09 13.08 -3.98
N SER A 219 -26.95 14.33 -3.58
CA SER A 219 -26.12 15.33 -4.28
C SER A 219 -24.63 15.20 -3.94
N ASN A 220 -24.30 14.54 -2.82
CA ASN A 220 -22.91 14.31 -2.39
C ASN A 220 -22.79 13.12 -1.43
N PRO A 221 -21.57 12.55 -1.26
CA PRO A 221 -21.33 11.41 -0.35
C PRO A 221 -21.68 11.70 1.13
N GLU A 222 -21.58 12.94 1.60
CA GLU A 222 -21.90 13.31 2.97
C GLU A 222 -23.42 13.24 3.21
N GLU A 223 -24.23 13.67 2.24
CA GLU A 223 -25.69 13.51 2.30
C GLU A 223 -26.07 12.04 2.29
N LEU A 224 -25.38 11.22 1.51
CA LEU A 224 -25.57 9.77 1.48
C LEU A 224 -25.31 9.16 2.87
N MET A 225 -24.19 9.52 3.49
CA MET A 225 -23.84 9.03 4.83
C MET A 225 -24.79 9.54 5.94
N GLN A 226 -25.28 10.78 5.85
CA GLN A 226 -26.19 11.35 6.85
C GLN A 226 -27.62 10.83 6.73
N ASN A 227 -28.06 10.47 5.53
CA ASN A 227 -29.45 10.06 5.27
C ASN A 227 -29.68 8.55 5.34
N ILE A 228 -28.64 7.75 5.60
CA ILE A 228 -28.79 6.32 5.89
C ILE A 228 -28.53 6.08 7.39
N PRO A 229 -29.52 6.29 8.26
CA PRO A 229 -29.36 6.17 9.72
C PRO A 229 -28.90 4.80 10.19
N GLN A 230 -29.02 3.79 9.33
CA GLN A 230 -28.74 2.39 9.63
C GLN A 230 -27.30 1.99 9.22
N LEU A 231 -26.53 2.85 8.54
CA LEU A 231 -25.10 2.65 8.31
C LEU A 231 -24.30 2.52 9.63
N ASN A 232 -24.86 3.00 10.74
CA ASN A 232 -24.28 2.79 12.07
C ASN A 232 -24.27 1.31 12.53
N ASN A 233 -24.96 0.43 11.83
CA ASN A 233 -24.98 -1.01 12.11
C ASN A 233 -24.10 -1.82 11.15
N PHE A 234 -23.39 -1.15 10.23
CA PHE A 234 -22.43 -1.83 9.36
C PHE A 234 -21.22 -2.26 10.19
N ASP A 235 -20.86 -3.51 10.05
CA ASP A 235 -19.58 -4.01 10.54
C ASP A 235 -18.46 -3.58 9.58
N MET A 236 -18.19 -2.25 9.58
CA MET A 236 -17.06 -1.68 8.83
C MET A 236 -15.76 -2.32 9.27
N GLU A 237 -15.69 -2.82 10.50
CA GLU A 237 -14.52 -3.47 11.02
C GLU A 237 -14.24 -4.78 10.27
N ALA A 238 -15.25 -5.63 10.11
CA ALA A 238 -15.11 -6.87 9.35
C ALA A 238 -14.70 -6.62 7.88
N ILE A 239 -15.24 -5.57 7.24
CA ILE A 239 -14.87 -5.20 5.86
C ILE A 239 -13.40 -4.77 5.79
N LEU A 240 -12.94 -3.97 6.74
CA LEU A 240 -11.57 -3.48 6.77
C LEU A 240 -10.58 -4.61 7.14
N ASP A 241 -10.96 -5.52 8.01
CA ASP A 241 -10.15 -6.66 8.42
C ASP A 241 -9.71 -7.53 7.23
N VAL A 242 -10.59 -7.69 6.24
CA VAL A 242 -10.30 -8.44 5.01
C VAL A 242 -9.19 -7.78 4.16
N ILE A 243 -9.00 -6.46 4.29
CA ILE A 243 -7.95 -5.72 3.60
C ILE A 243 -6.67 -5.68 4.43
N PHE A 244 -6.80 -5.45 5.73
CA PHE A 244 -5.65 -5.30 6.62
C PHE A 244 -4.88 -6.60 6.88
N ALA A 245 -5.57 -7.74 6.93
CA ALA A 245 -4.93 -9.03 7.13
C ALA A 245 -3.88 -9.34 6.05
N PRO A 246 -4.17 -9.24 4.72
CA PRO A 246 -3.15 -9.45 3.70
C PRO A 246 -2.05 -8.39 3.73
N LEU A 247 -2.33 -7.13 4.07
CA LEU A 247 -1.28 -6.11 4.19
C LEU A 247 -0.31 -6.45 5.32
N SER A 248 -0.82 -6.89 6.47
CA SER A 248 0.00 -7.34 7.58
C SER A 248 0.80 -8.61 7.22
N PHE A 249 0.20 -9.55 6.52
CA PHE A 249 0.92 -10.73 6.00
C PHE A 249 2.09 -10.31 5.10
N TYR A 250 1.88 -9.38 4.16
CA TYR A 250 2.96 -8.91 3.28
C TYR A 250 4.06 -8.16 4.06
N ARG A 251 3.70 -7.38 5.09
CA ARG A 251 4.68 -6.78 5.99
C ARG A 251 5.58 -7.84 6.61
N SER A 252 5.01 -8.90 7.15
CA SER A 252 5.75 -10.01 7.75
C SER A 252 6.62 -10.76 6.73
N VAL A 253 6.14 -10.95 5.49
CA VAL A 253 6.94 -11.52 4.39
C VAL A 253 8.13 -10.62 4.06
N ILE A 254 7.92 -9.32 3.87
CA ILE A 254 8.98 -8.34 3.59
C ILE A 254 10.02 -8.36 4.70
N LYS A 255 9.60 -8.30 5.96
CA LYS A 255 10.45 -8.32 7.14
C LYS A 255 11.29 -9.60 7.23
N PHE A 256 10.65 -10.76 7.01
CA PHE A 256 11.33 -12.06 7.02
C PHE A 256 12.40 -12.16 5.93
N LEU A 257 12.07 -11.80 4.70
CA LEU A 257 13.01 -11.84 3.58
C LEU A 257 14.15 -10.85 3.76
N ALA A 258 13.88 -9.64 4.24
CA ALA A 258 14.89 -8.64 4.55
C ALA A 258 15.94 -9.16 5.55
N LYS A 259 15.49 -9.80 6.63
CA LYS A 259 16.37 -10.41 7.64
C LYS A 259 17.27 -11.51 7.07
N ASN A 260 16.82 -12.19 6.03
CA ASN A 260 17.59 -13.27 5.41
C ASN A 260 18.58 -12.78 4.34
N ILE A 261 18.33 -11.64 3.68
CA ILE A 261 19.20 -11.11 2.63
C ILE A 261 20.48 -10.52 3.21
N LEU A 262 20.41 -9.77 4.29
CA LEU A 262 21.55 -9.00 4.80
C LEU A 262 21.77 -9.26 6.29
N ASN A 263 22.73 -10.14 6.60
CA ASN A 263 23.06 -10.53 7.97
C ASN A 263 23.90 -9.48 8.75
N ILE A 264 24.25 -8.34 8.12
CA ILE A 264 25.06 -7.28 8.76
C ILE A 264 24.22 -6.26 9.52
N ILE A 265 22.91 -6.26 9.33
CA ILE A 265 21.95 -5.42 10.07
C ILE A 265 21.33 -6.26 11.17
N ASP A 266 21.25 -5.71 12.38
CA ASP A 266 20.54 -6.39 13.46
C ASP A 266 19.05 -6.53 13.09
N GLY A 267 18.52 -7.74 13.23
CA GLY A 267 17.11 -8.02 12.94
C GLY A 267 16.14 -7.17 13.76
N SER A 268 16.54 -6.73 14.95
CA SER A 268 15.74 -5.83 15.79
C SER A 268 15.62 -4.43 15.19
N VAL A 269 16.63 -3.95 14.46
CA VAL A 269 16.57 -2.66 13.75
C VAL A 269 15.62 -2.76 12.56
N ILE A 270 15.61 -3.91 11.85
CA ILE A 270 14.64 -4.15 10.77
C ILE A 270 13.21 -4.14 11.32
N ASP A 271 12.96 -4.84 12.45
CA ASP A 271 11.65 -4.81 13.11
C ASP A 271 11.24 -3.39 13.49
N LEU A 272 12.13 -2.67 14.14
CA LEU A 272 11.87 -1.32 14.60
C LEU A 272 11.55 -0.37 13.43
N VAL A 273 12.35 -0.38 12.35
CA VAL A 273 12.10 0.47 11.17
C VAL A 273 10.77 0.12 10.49
N MET A 274 10.40 -1.15 10.45
CA MET A 274 9.10 -1.59 9.95
C MET A 274 7.96 -1.03 10.81
N ASP A 275 8.11 -1.07 12.12
CA ASP A 275 7.08 -0.65 13.09
C ASP A 275 6.98 0.87 13.24
N LEU A 276 8.06 1.62 12.96
CA LEU A 276 8.04 3.09 12.96
C LEU A 276 6.92 3.67 12.09
N GLY A 277 6.56 3.00 11.02
CA GLY A 277 5.46 3.40 10.13
C GLY A 277 4.08 3.32 10.77
N LEU A 278 3.94 2.53 11.84
CA LEU A 278 2.66 2.30 12.52
C LEU A 278 2.50 3.10 13.82
N VAL A 279 3.49 3.90 14.19
CA VAL A 279 3.40 4.72 15.41
C VAL A 279 2.99 6.15 15.06
N SER A 280 1.87 6.63 15.58
CA SER A 280 1.41 8.01 15.36
C SER A 280 2.29 9.05 16.05
N ASN A 281 2.61 10.14 15.34
CA ASN A 281 3.39 11.26 15.89
C ASN A 281 2.55 12.25 16.71
N GLN A 282 1.21 12.23 16.59
CA GLN A 282 0.38 13.36 17.04
C GLN A 282 -0.79 12.93 17.94
N GLY A 283 -0.73 11.76 18.54
CA GLY A 283 -1.81 11.30 19.41
C GLY A 283 -1.92 9.78 19.46
N PRO A 284 -3.03 9.24 19.93
CA PRO A 284 -3.28 7.82 19.87
C PRO A 284 -3.17 7.33 18.42
N SER A 285 -2.63 6.13 18.24
CA SER A 285 -2.50 5.48 16.94
C SER A 285 -3.81 5.58 16.15
N SER A 286 -3.72 5.84 14.85
CA SER A 286 -4.91 5.82 14.00
C SER A 286 -5.56 4.43 14.01
N ASP A 287 -6.84 4.35 13.74
CA ASP A 287 -7.54 3.05 13.62
C ASP A 287 -6.86 2.14 12.59
N PHE A 288 -6.26 2.73 11.56
CA PHE A 288 -5.48 2.01 10.56
C PHE A 288 -4.23 1.34 11.15
N GLU A 289 -3.43 2.09 11.92
CA GLU A 289 -2.21 1.60 12.57
C GLU A 289 -2.53 0.48 13.58
N LEU A 290 -3.57 0.68 14.39
CA LEU A 290 -4.02 -0.32 15.36
C LEU A 290 -4.49 -1.60 14.66
N LYS A 291 -5.15 -1.49 13.52
CA LYS A 291 -5.65 -2.65 12.78
C LYS A 291 -4.54 -3.45 12.13
N ILE A 292 -3.57 -2.80 11.47
CA ILE A 292 -2.41 -3.52 10.94
C ILE A 292 -1.67 -4.22 12.09
N SER A 293 -1.36 -3.51 13.17
CA SER A 293 -0.65 -4.05 14.32
C SER A 293 -1.35 -5.27 14.93
N LYS A 294 -2.69 -5.29 14.94
CA LYS A 294 -3.49 -6.42 15.43
C LYS A 294 -3.17 -7.74 14.72
N TYR A 295 -2.81 -7.69 13.44
CA TYR A 295 -2.56 -8.88 12.62
C TYR A 295 -1.08 -9.20 12.44
N ASP A 296 -0.17 -8.30 12.83
CA ASP A 296 1.28 -8.50 12.68
C ASP A 296 1.76 -9.73 13.45
N ASP A 297 1.34 -9.89 14.71
CA ASP A 297 1.70 -11.05 15.53
C ASP A 297 1.23 -12.37 14.90
N ALA A 298 -0.03 -12.40 14.41
CA ALA A 298 -0.57 -13.58 13.75
C ALA A 298 0.16 -13.89 12.44
N SER A 299 0.51 -12.85 11.67
CA SER A 299 1.27 -12.98 10.44
C SER A 299 2.70 -13.48 10.68
N ASP A 300 3.37 -12.98 11.70
CA ASP A 300 4.71 -13.44 12.09
C ASP A 300 4.69 -14.90 12.56
N GLU A 301 3.69 -15.31 13.33
CA GLU A 301 3.51 -16.71 13.75
C GLU A 301 3.19 -17.61 12.56
N PHE A 302 2.39 -17.14 11.61
CA PHE A 302 2.12 -17.87 10.37
C PHE A 302 3.41 -18.10 9.55
N ILE A 303 4.26 -17.06 9.39
CA ILE A 303 5.57 -17.20 8.73
C ILE A 303 6.47 -18.21 9.47
N LYS A 304 6.50 -18.15 10.80
CA LYS A 304 7.25 -19.15 11.62
C LYS A 304 6.71 -20.57 11.41
N PHE A 305 5.40 -20.74 11.34
CA PHE A 305 4.79 -22.03 11.05
C PHE A 305 5.22 -22.55 9.68
N LEU A 306 5.20 -21.73 8.64
CA LEU A 306 5.64 -22.10 7.29
C LEU A 306 7.11 -22.55 7.29
N ASN A 307 7.98 -21.80 7.95
CA ASN A 307 9.41 -22.07 7.97
C ASN A 307 9.76 -23.35 8.76
N ASN A 308 8.95 -23.72 9.77
CA ASN A 308 9.14 -24.92 10.59
C ASN A 308 8.38 -26.12 10.06
N SER A 309 7.44 -25.94 9.15
CA SER A 309 6.67 -27.03 8.57
C SER A 309 7.48 -27.75 7.49
N SER A 310 7.25 -29.05 7.33
CA SER A 310 7.77 -29.81 6.19
C SER A 310 7.04 -29.48 4.87
N ASN A 311 6.33 -28.36 4.83
CA ASN A 311 5.61 -27.89 3.65
C ASN A 311 6.65 -27.54 2.56
N GLN A 312 6.40 -27.98 1.34
CA GLN A 312 7.31 -27.73 0.19
C GLN A 312 7.12 -26.34 -0.42
N LEU A 313 6.08 -25.60 0.00
CA LEU A 313 5.79 -24.26 -0.53
C LEU A 313 6.72 -23.23 0.13
N SER A 314 7.43 -22.47 -0.71
CA SER A 314 8.17 -21.30 -0.25
C SER A 314 7.24 -20.08 -0.07
N LEU A 315 7.71 -19.05 0.63
CA LEU A 315 6.97 -17.78 0.72
C LEU A 315 6.73 -17.16 -0.65
N LEU A 316 7.68 -17.32 -1.59
CA LEU A 316 7.56 -16.80 -2.95
C LEU A 316 6.49 -17.56 -3.75
N ASP A 317 6.32 -18.87 -3.52
CA ASP A 317 5.22 -19.63 -4.12
C ASP A 317 3.88 -19.11 -3.62
N ILE A 318 3.76 -18.84 -2.32
CA ILE A 318 2.51 -18.35 -1.71
C ILE A 318 2.13 -16.99 -2.27
N ILE A 319 3.06 -16.06 -2.38
CA ILE A 319 2.76 -14.73 -2.94
C ILE A 319 2.62 -14.71 -4.46
N SER A 320 2.97 -15.81 -5.14
CA SER A 320 2.80 -15.93 -6.60
C SER A 320 1.39 -16.36 -7.02
N ASP A 321 0.63 -16.98 -6.11
CA ASP A 321 -0.71 -17.48 -6.38
C ASP A 321 -1.71 -16.92 -5.36
N GLN A 322 -2.69 -16.13 -5.86
CA GLN A 322 -3.73 -15.54 -5.01
C GLN A 322 -4.52 -16.57 -4.18
N ASN A 323 -4.61 -17.83 -4.65
CA ASN A 323 -5.30 -18.90 -3.93
C ASN A 323 -4.50 -19.42 -2.73
N LEU A 324 -3.20 -19.16 -2.67
CA LEU A 324 -2.32 -19.55 -1.56
C LEU A 324 -2.23 -18.47 -0.47
N ILE A 325 -2.61 -17.23 -0.77
CA ILE A 325 -2.58 -16.15 0.22
C ILE A 325 -3.53 -16.49 1.38
N PRO A 326 -3.06 -16.43 2.65
CA PRO A 326 -3.89 -16.77 3.78
C PRO A 326 -5.00 -15.74 4.02
N SER A 327 -6.18 -16.22 4.37
CA SER A 327 -7.26 -15.37 4.88
C SER A 327 -6.98 -14.94 6.32
N LEU A 328 -7.78 -14.03 6.87
CA LEU A 328 -7.69 -13.61 8.26
C LEU A 328 -7.79 -14.80 9.24
N ASP A 329 -8.77 -15.68 9.02
CA ASP A 329 -8.96 -16.86 9.87
C ASP A 329 -7.76 -17.81 9.79
N GLU A 330 -7.17 -17.94 8.62
CA GLU A 330 -6.01 -18.79 8.37
C GLU A 330 -4.70 -18.23 8.92
N LEU A 331 -4.56 -16.91 9.03
CA LEU A 331 -3.44 -16.31 9.76
C LEU A 331 -3.46 -16.70 11.24
N ASN A 332 -4.66 -16.79 11.82
CA ASN A 332 -4.85 -17.23 13.22
C ASN A 332 -4.83 -18.77 13.38
N ASP A 333 -5.13 -19.51 12.31
CA ASP A 333 -5.09 -20.98 12.27
C ASP A 333 -4.32 -21.50 11.04
N PRO A 334 -2.99 -21.51 11.08
CA PRO A 334 -2.16 -21.97 9.96
C PRO A 334 -2.42 -23.42 9.55
N ILE A 335 -2.99 -24.25 10.43
CA ILE A 335 -3.34 -25.64 10.12
C ILE A 335 -4.50 -25.68 9.11
N SER A 336 -5.50 -24.81 9.26
CA SER A 336 -6.60 -24.67 8.31
C SER A 336 -6.10 -24.24 6.94
N TRP A 337 -5.15 -23.30 6.88
CA TRP A 337 -4.48 -22.93 5.62
C TRP A 337 -3.77 -24.12 4.96
N ALA A 338 -2.98 -24.86 5.74
CA ALA A 338 -2.26 -26.04 5.24
C ALA A 338 -3.23 -27.12 4.73
N ALA A 339 -4.36 -27.34 5.41
CA ALA A 339 -5.40 -28.25 4.96
C ALA A 339 -6.01 -27.81 3.61
N ARG A 340 -6.35 -26.52 3.46
CA ARG A 340 -6.91 -25.98 2.22
C ARG A 340 -5.94 -26.11 1.04
N THR A 341 -4.67 -25.77 1.26
CA THR A 341 -3.66 -25.72 0.18
C THR A 341 -3.09 -27.09 -0.18
N SER A 342 -3.22 -28.11 0.70
CA SER A 342 -2.75 -29.47 0.45
C SER A 342 -3.79 -30.37 -0.22
N LEU A 343 -5.05 -29.95 -0.28
CA LEU A 343 -6.12 -30.70 -0.94
C LEU A 343 -6.19 -30.31 -2.42
N PRO A 344 -6.36 -31.29 -3.35
CA PRO A 344 -6.61 -30.96 -4.74
C PRO A 344 -7.93 -30.18 -4.84
N PRO A 345 -8.02 -29.18 -5.75
CA PRO A 345 -9.27 -28.46 -5.97
C PRO A 345 -10.38 -29.43 -6.32
N ILE A 346 -11.52 -29.31 -5.64
CA ILE A 346 -12.72 -30.11 -5.85
C ILE A 346 -13.42 -29.72 -7.13
#